data_dc2687fe4ea1293c15f67901c2875f1b
#
_entry.id   dc2687fe4ea1293c15f67901c2875f1b
#
_cell.length_a   1.000
_cell.length_b   1.000
_cell.length_c   1.000
_cell.angle_alpha   90.00
_cell.angle_beta   90.00
_cell.angle_gamma   90.00
#
_symmetry.space_group_name_H-M   'P 1'
#
loop_
_entity.id
_entity.type
_entity.pdbx_description
1 polymer ?
#
loop_
_entity_poly.entity_id
_entity_poly.type
_entity_poly.pdbx_seq_one_letter_code
_entity_poly.pdbx_strand_id
1 'polypeptide(L)'
;MTDKRVLTIQDISCFGQCSLTVALPIISACGIETAVIPSAVLSTHTSGFTGYTCRDLAEDIPKIHAHWKETGILFDAVYTG
;
A
#
# COMPACT_ATOMS: atom_id res chain seq x y z
N MET A 1 -5.69 19.63 13.58
CA MET A 1 -5.34 18.21 13.38
C MET A 1 -6.39 17.55 12.52
N THR A 2 -5.97 16.75 11.58
CA THR A 2 -6.93 16.03 10.74
C THR A 2 -7.19 14.64 11.31
N ASP A 3 -8.48 14.24 11.27
CA ASP A 3 -8.87 12.89 11.64
C ASP A 3 -9.03 12.00 10.41
N LYS A 4 -8.58 12.49 9.28
CA LYS A 4 -8.72 11.75 8.03
C LYS A 4 -7.74 10.60 7.95
N ARG A 5 -8.21 9.49 7.40
CA ARG A 5 -7.43 8.27 7.24
C ARG A 5 -7.60 7.77 5.82
N VAL A 6 -6.47 7.48 5.18
CA VAL A 6 -6.45 6.98 3.81
C VAL A 6 -5.90 5.56 3.81
N LEU A 7 -6.55 4.70 3.03
CA LEU A 7 -6.02 3.38 2.73
C LEU A 7 -5.35 3.43 1.36
N THR A 8 -4.11 2.96 1.28
CA THR A 8 -3.46 2.77 -0.01
C THR A 8 -3.23 1.29 -0.25
N ILE A 9 -3.56 0.83 -1.46
CA ILE A 9 -3.36 -0.56 -1.89
C ILE A 9 -2.36 -0.52 -3.04
N GLN A 10 -1.13 -0.94 -2.78
CA GLN A 10 -0.05 -0.85 -3.75
C GLN A 10 0.97 -1.96 -3.55
N ASP A 11 1.74 -2.24 -4.59
CA ASP A 11 2.84 -3.16 -4.48
C ASP A 11 4.01 -2.52 -3.74
N ILE A 12 4.86 -3.35 -3.18
CA ILE A 12 6.08 -2.93 -2.49
C ILE A 12 7.26 -3.44 -3.30
N SER A 13 8.11 -2.52 -3.75
CA SER A 13 9.39 -2.85 -4.36
C SER A 13 10.48 -2.71 -3.31
N CYS A 14 11.18 -3.80 -3.02
CA CYS A 14 12.23 -3.78 -2.01
C CYS A 14 13.40 -2.90 -2.42
N PHE A 15 13.66 -2.81 -3.71
CA PHE A 15 14.68 -1.93 -4.26
C PHE A 15 14.08 -1.09 -5.37
N GLY A 16 14.29 0.21 -5.31
CA GLY A 16 13.74 1.17 -6.26
C GLY A 16 12.64 2.01 -5.62
N GLN A 17 12.34 3.14 -6.25
CA GLN A 17 11.35 4.09 -5.74
C GLN A 17 10.15 4.15 -6.70
N CYS A 18 9.14 3.36 -6.42
CA CYS A 18 7.91 3.38 -7.18
C CYS A 18 6.75 2.88 -6.32
N SER A 19 5.54 3.05 -6.80
CA SER A 19 4.32 2.61 -6.12
C SER A 19 4.25 3.10 -4.67
N LEU A 20 4.23 2.20 -3.70
CA LEU A 20 4.06 2.56 -2.30
C LEU A 20 5.19 3.45 -1.77
N THR A 21 6.43 3.20 -2.17
CA THR A 21 7.57 3.98 -1.67
C THR A 21 7.54 5.43 -2.14
N VAL A 22 6.79 5.72 -3.20
CA VAL A 22 6.56 7.09 -3.68
C VAL A 22 5.30 7.68 -3.05
N ALA A 23 4.20 6.92 -3.06
CA ALA A 23 2.90 7.42 -2.60
C ALA A 23 2.88 7.72 -1.10
N LEU A 24 3.47 6.85 -0.28
CA LEU A 24 3.38 6.95 1.16
C LEU A 24 3.99 8.24 1.73
N PRO A 25 5.21 8.64 1.34
CA PRO A 25 5.76 9.91 1.82
C PRO A 25 4.93 11.12 1.42
N ILE A 26 4.35 11.11 0.22
CA ILE A 26 3.53 12.23 -0.26
C ILE A 26 2.27 12.36 0.58
N ILE A 27 1.57 11.26 0.82
CA ILE A 27 0.33 11.26 1.62
C ILE A 27 0.65 11.66 3.05
N SER A 28 1.72 11.13 3.61
CA SER A 28 2.15 11.44 4.97
C SER A 28 2.52 12.92 5.13
N ALA A 29 3.15 13.51 4.12
CA ALA A 29 3.50 14.93 4.14
C ALA A 29 2.29 15.83 4.17
N CYS A 30 1.12 15.34 3.75
CA CYS A 30 -0.14 16.09 3.83
C CYS A 30 -0.78 16.01 5.22
N GLY A 31 -0.15 15.35 6.19
CA GLY A 31 -0.68 15.22 7.54
C GLY A 31 -1.83 14.23 7.66
N ILE A 32 -1.91 13.28 6.75
CA ILE A 32 -2.99 12.29 6.70
C ILE A 32 -2.47 10.95 7.21
N GLU A 33 -3.22 10.34 8.13
CA GLU A 33 -2.91 8.99 8.58
C GLU A 33 -3.13 8.02 7.43
N THR A 34 -2.13 7.17 7.18
CA THR A 34 -2.16 6.26 6.04
C THR A 34 -1.99 4.82 6.51
N ALA A 35 -2.91 3.97 6.10
CA ALA A 35 -2.78 2.53 6.26
C ALA A 35 -2.47 1.91 4.90
N VAL A 36 -1.81 0.76 4.92
CA VAL A 36 -1.30 0.13 3.71
C VAL A 36 -1.77 -1.32 3.63
N ILE A 37 -2.31 -1.70 2.48
CA ILE A 37 -2.46 -3.10 2.12
C ILE A 37 -1.54 -3.36 0.93
N PRO A 38 -0.49 -4.17 1.11
CA PRO A 38 0.38 -4.51 -0.02
C PRO A 38 -0.33 -5.49 -0.96
N SER A 39 -0.33 -5.18 -2.26
CA SER A 39 -0.90 -6.06 -3.27
C SER A 39 0.10 -7.09 -3.79
N ALA A 40 1.37 -6.79 -3.68
CA ALA A 40 2.46 -7.68 -4.07
C ALA A 40 3.77 -7.19 -3.45
N VAL A 41 4.71 -8.11 -3.31
CA VAL A 41 6.07 -7.76 -2.88
C VAL A 41 7.03 -8.18 -3.99
N LEU A 42 7.81 -7.23 -4.48
CA LEU A 42 8.81 -7.47 -5.54
C LEU A 42 10.21 -7.18 -5.01
N SER A 43 11.19 -7.91 -5.50
CA SER A 43 12.58 -7.66 -5.10
C SER A 43 13.09 -6.31 -5.61
N THR A 44 12.62 -5.91 -6.81
CA THR A 44 12.94 -4.62 -7.42
C THR A 44 11.72 -4.10 -8.15
N HIS A 45 11.73 -2.83 -8.55
CA HIS A 45 10.76 -2.37 -9.55
C HIS A 45 11.05 -3.09 -10.89
N THR A 46 10.06 -3.11 -11.78
CA THR A 46 10.17 -3.91 -13.01
C THR A 46 10.90 -3.22 -14.15
N SER A 47 11.03 -1.91 -14.07
CA SER A 47 11.65 -1.12 -15.12
C SER A 47 13.17 -1.23 -15.04
N GLY A 48 13.80 -1.75 -16.08
CA GLY A 48 15.25 -1.88 -16.15
C GLY A 48 15.83 -3.09 -15.42
N PHE A 49 15.00 -3.95 -14.85
CA PHE A 49 15.43 -5.16 -14.15
C PHE A 49 14.80 -6.39 -14.77
N THR A 50 15.53 -7.50 -14.74
CA THR A 50 15.04 -8.82 -15.18
C THR A 50 15.31 -9.83 -14.07
N GLY A 51 14.53 -10.91 -14.05
CA GLY A 51 14.72 -11.95 -13.06
C GLY A 51 14.33 -11.56 -11.64
N TYR A 52 13.55 -10.47 -11.48
CA TYR A 52 13.07 -10.07 -10.17
C TYR A 52 12.08 -11.10 -9.61
N THR A 53 11.99 -11.14 -8.28
CA THR A 53 11.00 -11.99 -7.62
C THR A 53 9.74 -11.20 -7.33
N CYS A 54 8.61 -11.88 -7.35
CA CYS A 54 7.33 -11.26 -7.07
C CYS A 54 6.44 -12.22 -6.29
N ARG A 55 5.89 -11.75 -5.18
CA ARG A 55 4.86 -12.48 -4.46
C ARG A 55 3.56 -11.68 -4.52
N ASP A 56 2.56 -12.30 -5.13
CA ASP A 56 1.22 -11.72 -5.24
C ASP A 56 0.49 -11.93 -3.91
N LEU A 57 -0.09 -10.87 -3.39
CA LEU A 57 -0.84 -10.89 -2.13
C LEU A 57 -2.34 -10.59 -2.35
N ALA A 58 -2.83 -10.73 -3.57
CA ALA A 58 -4.21 -10.39 -3.89
C ALA A 58 -5.23 -11.15 -3.04
N GLU A 59 -4.93 -12.40 -2.69
CA GLU A 59 -5.83 -13.20 -1.85
C GLU A 59 -5.89 -12.70 -0.40
N ASP A 60 -4.88 -11.99 0.04
CA ASP A 60 -4.82 -11.46 1.41
C ASP A 60 -5.57 -10.15 1.57
N ILE A 61 -5.81 -9.43 0.48
CA ILE A 61 -6.46 -8.11 0.54
C ILE A 61 -7.83 -8.18 1.21
N PRO A 62 -8.75 -9.06 0.79
CA PRO A 62 -10.05 -9.11 1.45
C PRO A 62 -9.97 -9.59 2.90
N LYS A 63 -9.00 -10.43 3.24
CA LYS A 63 -8.82 -10.91 4.60
C LYS A 63 -8.36 -9.80 5.53
N ILE A 64 -7.41 -8.98 5.07
CA ILE A 64 -6.92 -7.82 5.82
C ILE A 64 -8.06 -6.82 6.02
N HIS A 65 -8.79 -6.53 4.97
CA HIS A 65 -9.91 -5.59 5.02
C HIS A 65 -10.99 -6.07 5.98
N ALA A 66 -11.34 -7.35 5.93
CA ALA A 66 -12.36 -7.93 6.81
C ALA A 66 -11.95 -7.81 8.27
N HIS A 67 -10.68 -8.08 8.59
CA HIS A 67 -10.18 -7.95 9.95
C HIS A 67 -10.27 -6.50 10.44
N TRP A 68 -9.87 -5.56 9.60
CA TRP A 68 -9.95 -4.14 9.97
C TRP A 68 -11.38 -3.69 10.19
N LYS A 69 -12.31 -4.17 9.38
CA LYS A 69 -13.72 -3.85 9.54
C LYS A 69 -14.26 -4.37 10.87
N GLU A 70 -13.88 -5.56 11.28
CA GLU A 70 -14.27 -6.12 12.57
C GLU A 70 -13.73 -5.31 13.75
N THR A 71 -12.55 -4.71 13.60
CA THR A 71 -11.95 -3.91 14.65
C THR A 71 -12.39 -2.45 14.62
N GLY A 72 -13.26 -2.07 13.69
CA GLY A 72 -13.80 -0.72 13.61
C GLY A 72 -12.90 0.28 12.91
N ILE A 73 -11.92 -0.18 12.14
CA ILE A 73 -11.03 0.71 11.39
C ILE A 73 -11.74 1.12 10.10
N LEU A 74 -11.95 2.43 9.95
CA LEU A 74 -12.63 3.00 8.80
C LEU A 74 -11.72 3.97 8.07
N PHE A 75 -12.01 4.20 6.79
CA PHE A 75 -11.21 5.07 5.94
C PHE A 75 -12.09 6.10 5.24
N ASP A 76 -11.51 7.29 5.04
CA ASP A 76 -12.18 8.37 4.32
C ASP A 76 -11.96 8.25 2.80
N ALA A 77 -10.85 7.65 2.40
CA ALA A 77 -10.53 7.48 0.99
C ALA A 77 -9.65 6.26 0.78
N VAL A 78 -9.68 5.71 -0.43
CA VAL A 78 -8.83 4.60 -0.86
C VAL A 78 -8.06 5.04 -2.10
N TYR A 79 -6.75 4.88 -2.05
CA TYR A 79 -5.87 5.19 -3.17
C TYR A 79 -5.20 3.90 -3.64
N THR A 80 -5.39 3.57 -4.91
CA THR A 80 -4.81 2.37 -5.51
C THR A 80 -3.87 2.74 -6.64
N GLY A 81 -2.83 1.98 -6.79
CA GLY A 81 -1.87 2.18 -7.87
C GLY A 81 -1.62 0.93 -8.70
#